data_8ed6ea832798e44681c050c886d2e124
#
_entry.id   8ed6ea832798e44681c050c886d2e124
#
_cell.length_a   1.000
_cell.length_b   1.000
_cell.length_c   1.000
_cell.angle_alpha   90.00
_cell.angle_beta   90.00
_cell.angle_gamma   90.00
#
_symmetry.space_group_name_H-M   'P 1'
#
loop_
_entity.id
_entity.type
_entity.pdbx_description
1 polymer ?
#
loop_
_entity_poly.entity_id
_entity_poly.type
_entity_poly.pdbx_seq_one_letter_code
_entity_poly.pdbx_strand_id
1 'polypeptide(L)'
;MRSKAATLRFQVESALAGRLPSPFEYHDRRIVETVSAGIPGIDDLTGGLPRGSLTEICGPPCSGRTSFLISTLASRTAASEVCALVDARDAFDPRSAQTAGVKLDQLVWVRCHNVDQALRATDLLIQGGGFGLIALDLCDAPPRLVRSVPLPVWFRFRRAVEYTPTILLVLDQESNAKSCASLVLRLRTEETWWSQTSDADAAAWPHSPGLLLDGWKSCAERIRSSAKQREPVAPAESRSESTGFEMQTIWNASSDSHTTPGRDVSEGARRKR
;
A
#
# COMPACT_ATOMS: atom_id res chain seq x y z
N MET A 1 -3.22 51.43 -16.95
CA MET A 1 -4.66 51.07 -16.75
C MET A 1 -4.74 49.68 -16.10
N ARG A 2 -5.20 49.57 -14.88
CA ARG A 2 -5.42 48.27 -14.23
C ARG A 2 -6.59 47.56 -14.94
N SER A 3 -6.43 46.32 -15.30
CA SER A 3 -7.47 45.49 -15.94
C SER A 3 -8.76 45.52 -15.07
N LYS A 4 -9.95 45.60 -15.71
CA LYS A 4 -11.25 45.52 -15.01
C LYS A 4 -11.33 44.29 -14.08
N ALA A 5 -10.69 43.19 -14.46
CA ALA A 5 -10.59 41.99 -13.66
C ALA A 5 -9.79 42.20 -12.36
N ALA A 6 -8.69 42.96 -12.39
CA ALA A 6 -7.91 43.27 -11.20
C ALA A 6 -8.66 44.18 -10.20
N THR A 7 -9.47 45.11 -10.72
CA THR A 7 -10.31 45.96 -9.88
C THR A 7 -11.44 45.18 -9.22
N LEU A 8 -12.10 44.28 -9.97
CA LEU A 8 -13.15 43.40 -9.44
C LEU A 8 -12.61 42.45 -8.36
N ARG A 9 -11.44 41.89 -8.61
CA ARG A 9 -10.75 41.03 -7.64
C ARG A 9 -10.49 41.76 -6.33
N PHE A 10 -9.93 42.95 -6.39
CA PHE A 10 -9.66 43.77 -5.22
C PHE A 10 -10.93 44.15 -4.45
N GLN A 11 -12.03 44.43 -5.17
CA GLN A 11 -13.33 44.74 -4.53
C GLN A 11 -13.90 43.52 -3.80
N VAL A 12 -13.82 42.31 -4.40
CA VAL A 12 -14.29 41.08 -3.77
C VAL A 12 -13.44 40.69 -2.56
N GLU A 13 -12.11 40.80 -2.66
CA GLU A 13 -11.20 40.54 -1.55
C GLU A 13 -11.42 41.54 -0.39
N SER A 14 -11.64 42.82 -0.69
CA SER A 14 -11.94 43.85 0.32
C SER A 14 -13.29 43.65 1.00
N ALA A 15 -14.32 43.20 0.26
CA ALA A 15 -15.64 42.91 0.82
C ALA A 15 -15.67 41.65 1.71
N LEU A 16 -14.79 40.71 1.47
CA LEU A 16 -14.68 39.46 2.21
C LEU A 16 -13.61 39.48 3.32
N ALA A 17 -12.85 40.57 3.42
CA ALA A 17 -11.78 40.71 4.39
C ALA A 17 -12.28 40.47 5.83
N GLY A 18 -11.75 39.42 6.47
CA GLY A 18 -12.06 39.05 7.84
C GLY A 18 -13.29 38.16 8.05
N ARG A 19 -14.02 37.78 6.98
CA ARG A 19 -15.21 36.89 7.11
C ARG A 19 -15.06 35.54 6.46
N LEU A 20 -14.25 35.43 5.41
CA LEU A 20 -13.95 34.18 4.72
C LEU A 20 -12.50 34.23 4.22
N PRO A 21 -11.79 33.09 4.16
CA PRO A 21 -10.52 33.07 3.46
C PRO A 21 -10.74 33.50 2.01
N SER A 22 -9.81 34.28 1.45
CA SER A 22 -9.94 34.83 0.10
C SER A 22 -10.22 33.70 -0.90
N PRO A 23 -11.30 33.78 -1.71
CA PRO A 23 -11.57 32.75 -2.73
C PRO A 23 -10.48 32.71 -3.80
N PHE A 24 -9.54 33.66 -3.80
CA PHE A 24 -8.39 33.75 -4.70
C PHE A 24 -7.05 33.46 -4.01
N GLU A 25 -7.04 33.19 -2.71
CA GLU A 25 -5.87 32.58 -2.10
C GLU A 25 -5.67 31.24 -2.76
N TYR A 26 -4.63 31.15 -3.57
CA TYR A 26 -4.06 29.87 -3.95
C TYR A 26 -3.74 29.21 -2.62
N HIS A 27 -4.53 28.21 -2.24
CA HIS A 27 -4.15 27.34 -1.15
C HIS A 27 -2.82 26.75 -1.60
N ASP A 28 -1.77 27.25 -0.95
CA ASP A 28 -0.41 26.78 -1.19
C ASP A 28 -0.52 25.28 -1.14
N ARG A 29 -0.15 24.60 -2.23
CA ARG A 29 -0.30 23.16 -2.35
C ARG A 29 0.53 22.58 -1.23
N ARG A 30 -0.11 22.29 -0.10
CA ARG A 30 0.55 21.72 1.08
C ARG A 30 1.39 20.57 0.59
N ILE A 31 2.65 20.59 0.98
CA ILE A 31 3.52 19.41 0.84
C ILE A 31 2.82 18.32 1.62
N VAL A 32 2.26 17.35 0.91
CA VAL A 32 1.56 16.23 1.53
C VAL A 32 2.65 15.39 2.19
N GLU A 33 2.54 15.23 3.51
CA GLU A 33 3.41 14.31 4.24
C GLU A 33 3.21 12.89 3.70
N THR A 34 4.30 12.21 3.42
CA THR A 34 4.29 10.82 2.98
C THR A 34 4.97 9.94 4.03
N VAL A 35 4.54 8.70 4.12
CA VAL A 35 5.11 7.70 5.01
C VAL A 35 5.44 6.42 4.26
N SER A 36 6.42 5.68 4.75
CA SER A 36 6.84 4.42 4.12
C SER A 36 5.69 3.40 4.11
N ALA A 37 5.52 2.73 2.98
CA ALA A 37 4.66 1.55 2.83
C ALA A 37 5.30 0.28 3.45
N GLY A 38 6.56 0.34 3.86
CA GLY A 38 7.31 -0.81 4.36
C GLY A 38 7.93 -1.67 3.26
N ILE A 39 7.88 -1.24 2.01
CA ILE A 39 8.44 -1.92 0.84
C ILE A 39 9.32 -0.92 0.08
N PRO A 40 10.67 -1.03 0.21
CA PRO A 40 11.60 -0.04 -0.33
C PRO A 40 11.38 0.31 -1.79
N GLY A 41 11.21 -0.70 -2.67
CA GLY A 41 10.97 -0.46 -4.08
C GLY A 41 9.69 0.35 -4.37
N ILE A 42 8.64 0.16 -3.57
CA ILE A 42 7.39 0.93 -3.70
C ILE A 42 7.59 2.35 -3.14
N ASP A 43 8.32 2.49 -2.04
CA ASP A 43 8.62 3.79 -1.47
C ASP A 43 9.48 4.62 -2.43
N ASP A 44 10.46 4.02 -3.11
CA ASP A 44 11.27 4.66 -4.16
C ASP A 44 10.40 5.09 -5.37
N LEU A 45 9.46 4.22 -5.78
CA LEU A 45 8.54 4.51 -6.89
C LEU A 45 7.57 5.65 -6.59
N THR A 46 7.04 5.69 -5.36
CA THR A 46 5.92 6.58 -4.98
C THR A 46 6.36 7.75 -4.11
N GLY A 47 7.51 7.66 -3.45
CA GLY A 47 7.94 8.55 -2.36
C GLY A 47 7.15 8.33 -1.07
N GLY A 48 6.53 7.15 -0.94
CA GLY A 48 5.71 6.75 0.18
C GLY A 48 4.21 6.98 -0.02
N LEU A 49 3.43 6.60 0.99
CA LEU A 49 1.98 6.75 1.02
C LEU A 49 1.59 8.15 1.52
N PRO A 50 0.76 8.90 0.77
CA PRO A 50 0.37 10.25 1.16
C PRO A 50 -0.66 10.23 2.29
N ARG A 51 -0.41 11.01 3.36
CA ARG A 51 -1.37 11.22 4.45
C ARG A 51 -2.55 12.09 4.00
N GLY A 52 -3.67 11.98 4.70
CA GLY A 52 -4.86 12.75 4.40
C GLY A 52 -5.43 12.46 3.02
N SER A 53 -5.25 11.24 2.53
CA SER A 53 -5.65 10.88 1.18
C SER A 53 -6.07 9.42 1.06
N LEU A 54 -6.75 9.12 -0.05
CA LEU A 54 -7.11 7.78 -0.45
C LEU A 54 -6.04 7.24 -1.40
N THR A 55 -5.45 6.12 -1.02
CA THR A 55 -4.54 5.31 -1.85
C THR A 55 -5.24 4.01 -2.24
N GLU A 56 -5.19 3.63 -3.50
CA GLU A 56 -5.81 2.42 -4.03
C GLU A 56 -4.74 1.46 -4.56
N ILE A 57 -4.80 0.21 -4.09
CA ILE A 57 -3.95 -0.88 -4.53
C ILE A 57 -4.82 -1.89 -5.24
N CYS A 58 -4.57 -2.13 -6.52
CA CYS A 58 -5.36 -3.07 -7.30
C CYS A 58 -4.48 -4.11 -7.99
N GLY A 59 -5.09 -5.23 -8.34
CA GLY A 59 -4.42 -6.33 -9.05
C GLY A 59 -5.22 -7.62 -8.99
N PRO A 60 -4.89 -8.61 -9.82
CA PRO A 60 -5.53 -9.91 -9.80
C PRO A 60 -5.25 -10.68 -8.49
N PRO A 61 -5.93 -11.79 -8.22
CA PRO A 61 -5.54 -12.71 -7.14
C PRO A 61 -4.06 -13.07 -7.22
N CYS A 62 -3.44 -13.32 -6.09
CA CYS A 62 -2.01 -13.64 -5.95
C CYS A 62 -1.03 -12.55 -6.45
N SER A 63 -1.46 -11.31 -6.65
CA SER A 63 -0.59 -10.22 -7.12
C SER A 63 0.29 -9.59 -6.03
N GLY A 64 0.19 -10.03 -4.77
CA GLY A 64 0.94 -9.45 -3.65
C GLY A 64 0.20 -8.37 -2.87
N ARG A 65 -1.11 -8.15 -3.10
CA ARG A 65 -1.92 -7.14 -2.39
C ARG A 65 -1.95 -7.36 -0.89
N THR A 66 -2.18 -8.61 -0.44
CA THR A 66 -2.17 -8.97 0.98
C THR A 66 -0.79 -8.75 1.61
N SER A 67 0.28 -9.08 0.88
CA SER A 67 1.65 -8.84 1.34
C SER A 67 1.94 -7.36 1.46
N PHE A 68 1.47 -6.54 0.51
CA PHE A 68 1.53 -5.07 0.59
C PHE A 68 0.78 -4.56 1.83
N LEU A 69 -0.44 -5.04 2.08
CA LEU A 69 -1.23 -4.68 3.25
C LEU A 69 -0.48 -5.00 4.54
N ILE A 70 0.01 -6.24 4.68
CA ILE A 70 0.72 -6.71 5.87
C ILE A 70 2.01 -5.89 6.10
N SER A 71 2.81 -5.64 5.05
CA SER A 71 4.02 -4.82 5.16
C SER A 71 3.70 -3.39 5.60
N THR A 72 2.63 -2.80 5.04
CA THR A 72 2.20 -1.46 5.43
C THR A 72 1.70 -1.41 6.88
N LEU A 73 0.89 -2.39 7.31
CA LEU A 73 0.45 -2.52 8.69
C LEU A 73 1.65 -2.71 9.64
N ALA A 74 2.60 -3.57 9.29
CA ALA A 74 3.82 -3.78 10.09
C ALA A 74 4.62 -2.48 10.24
N SER A 75 4.85 -1.76 9.14
CA SER A 75 5.55 -0.48 9.14
C SER A 75 4.85 0.56 10.03
N ARG A 76 3.53 0.71 9.92
CA ARG A 76 2.76 1.71 10.68
C ARG A 76 2.62 1.36 12.14
N THR A 77 2.32 0.11 12.47
CA THR A 77 2.23 -0.35 13.86
C THR A 77 3.61 -0.33 14.55
N ALA A 78 4.71 -0.60 13.81
CA ALA A 78 6.07 -0.42 14.34
C ALA A 78 6.38 1.04 14.69
N ALA A 79 5.83 2.00 13.93
CA ALA A 79 5.91 3.43 14.21
C ALA A 79 4.96 3.88 15.35
N SER A 80 4.33 2.93 16.06
CA SER A 80 3.37 3.18 17.15
C SER A 80 2.11 3.93 16.73
N GLU A 81 1.72 3.79 15.47
CA GLU A 81 0.45 4.32 14.97
C GLU A 81 -0.66 3.28 15.17
N VAL A 82 -1.82 3.74 15.62
CA VAL A 82 -3.01 2.89 15.66
C VAL A 82 -3.53 2.71 14.25
N CYS A 83 -3.68 1.47 13.83
CA CYS A 83 -4.19 1.09 12.52
C CYS A 83 -5.56 0.44 12.62
N ALA A 84 -6.37 0.57 11.59
CA ALA A 84 -7.62 -0.19 11.45
C ALA A 84 -7.61 -1.00 10.16
N LEU A 85 -8.08 -2.23 10.22
CA LEU A 85 -8.33 -3.09 9.07
C LEU A 85 -9.82 -3.41 9.02
N VAL A 86 -10.49 -2.98 7.98
CA VAL A 86 -11.87 -3.36 7.65
C VAL A 86 -11.81 -4.47 6.61
N ASP A 87 -12.11 -5.68 7.05
CA ASP A 87 -12.03 -6.89 6.25
C ASP A 87 -13.43 -7.29 5.78
N ALA A 88 -13.71 -7.12 4.48
CA ALA A 88 -15.04 -7.33 3.92
C ALA A 88 -15.46 -8.81 3.84
N ARG A 89 -14.52 -9.75 3.99
CA ARG A 89 -14.76 -11.19 3.79
C ARG A 89 -14.20 -12.08 4.89
N ASP A 90 -13.65 -11.47 5.94
CA ASP A 90 -13.05 -12.23 7.06
C ASP A 90 -11.90 -13.14 6.61
N ALA A 91 -11.05 -12.62 5.73
CA ALA A 91 -9.94 -13.35 5.12
C ALA A 91 -8.58 -13.09 5.80
N PHE A 92 -8.50 -12.12 6.69
CA PHE A 92 -7.25 -11.76 7.37
C PHE A 92 -6.84 -12.84 8.38
N ASP A 93 -5.57 -13.25 8.32
CA ASP A 93 -4.96 -14.15 9.30
C ASP A 93 -4.05 -13.37 10.27
N PRO A 94 -4.48 -13.16 11.53
CA PRO A 94 -3.69 -12.43 12.51
C PRO A 94 -2.35 -13.08 12.86
N ARG A 95 -2.25 -14.42 12.78
CA ARG A 95 -1.01 -15.12 13.11
C ARG A 95 0.06 -14.86 12.06
N SER A 96 -0.27 -14.98 10.79
CA SER A 96 0.63 -14.64 9.69
C SER A 96 1.03 -13.16 9.74
N ALA A 97 0.10 -12.26 10.02
CA ALA A 97 0.37 -10.85 10.16
C ALA A 97 1.33 -10.55 11.32
N GLN A 98 1.12 -11.16 12.49
CA GLN A 98 2.01 -11.03 13.64
C GLN A 98 3.42 -11.54 13.34
N THR A 99 3.53 -12.69 12.67
CA THR A 99 4.83 -13.25 12.26
C THR A 99 5.55 -12.34 11.27
N ALA A 100 4.81 -11.63 10.42
CA ALA A 100 5.33 -10.62 9.50
C ALA A 100 5.62 -9.25 10.15
N GLY A 101 5.47 -9.13 11.48
CA GLY A 101 5.86 -7.94 12.24
C GLY A 101 4.73 -6.96 12.57
N VAL A 102 3.48 -7.28 12.26
CA VAL A 102 2.34 -6.44 12.67
C VAL A 102 2.14 -6.53 14.19
N LYS A 103 2.13 -5.39 14.86
CA LYS A 103 1.79 -5.30 16.30
C LYS A 103 0.27 -5.31 16.44
N LEU A 104 -0.30 -6.45 16.85
CA LEU A 104 -1.75 -6.63 16.93
C LEU A 104 -2.41 -5.77 18.02
N ASP A 105 -1.67 -5.34 19.03
CA ASP A 105 -2.12 -4.39 20.07
C ASP A 105 -2.33 -2.97 19.54
N GLN A 106 -1.79 -2.66 18.35
CA GLN A 106 -1.97 -1.41 17.62
C GLN A 106 -2.97 -1.55 16.45
N LEU A 107 -3.64 -2.71 16.30
CA LEU A 107 -4.53 -3.00 15.18
C LEU A 107 -5.96 -3.23 15.63
N VAL A 108 -6.88 -2.42 15.13
CA VAL A 108 -8.33 -2.66 15.24
C VAL A 108 -8.77 -3.43 14.00
N TRP A 109 -9.15 -4.69 14.16
CA TRP A 109 -9.67 -5.53 13.09
C TRP A 109 -11.18 -5.58 13.12
N VAL A 110 -11.82 -5.05 12.07
CA VAL A 110 -13.28 -5.03 11.89
C VAL A 110 -13.68 -6.08 10.87
N ARG A 111 -14.26 -7.16 11.32
CA ARG A 111 -14.72 -8.29 10.50
C ARG A 111 -16.09 -7.99 9.94
N CYS A 112 -16.20 -7.98 8.63
CA CYS A 112 -17.43 -7.73 7.89
C CYS A 112 -17.82 -8.95 7.05
N HIS A 113 -19.09 -9.04 6.67
CA HIS A 113 -19.59 -10.14 5.84
C HIS A 113 -19.97 -9.70 4.44
N ASN A 114 -20.01 -8.41 4.19
CA ASN A 114 -20.34 -7.85 2.87
C ASN A 114 -19.77 -6.45 2.70
N VAL A 115 -19.80 -5.98 1.45
CA VAL A 115 -19.27 -4.67 1.04
C VAL A 115 -19.98 -3.52 1.75
N ASP A 116 -21.31 -3.56 1.92
CA ASP A 116 -22.07 -2.49 2.57
C ASP A 116 -21.67 -2.30 4.04
N GLN A 117 -21.48 -3.39 4.78
CA GLN A 117 -20.98 -3.33 6.16
C GLN A 117 -19.57 -2.76 6.21
N ALA A 118 -18.70 -3.20 5.29
CA ALA A 118 -17.32 -2.70 5.21
C ALA A 118 -17.27 -1.20 4.92
N LEU A 119 -18.08 -0.71 3.98
CA LEU A 119 -18.16 0.72 3.69
C LEU A 119 -18.69 1.53 4.87
N ARG A 120 -19.70 1.05 5.59
CA ARG A 120 -20.22 1.71 6.80
C ARG A 120 -19.20 1.72 7.95
N ALA A 121 -18.51 0.59 8.17
CA ALA A 121 -17.45 0.51 9.17
C ALA A 121 -16.31 1.48 8.86
N THR A 122 -15.88 1.55 7.59
CA THR A 122 -14.86 2.49 7.14
C THR A 122 -15.28 3.94 7.40
N ASP A 123 -16.53 4.30 7.08
CA ASP A 123 -17.07 5.64 7.32
C ASP A 123 -17.00 6.02 8.81
N LEU A 124 -17.42 5.10 9.69
CA LEU A 124 -17.38 5.32 11.14
C LEU A 124 -15.96 5.48 11.67
N LEU A 125 -15.01 4.66 11.20
CA LEU A 125 -13.61 4.76 11.61
C LEU A 125 -12.98 6.08 11.18
N ILE A 126 -13.25 6.52 9.94
CA ILE A 126 -12.74 7.80 9.44
C ILE A 126 -13.30 8.95 10.28
N GLN A 127 -14.62 8.94 10.58
CA GLN A 127 -15.27 9.97 11.38
C GLN A 127 -14.80 9.95 12.84
N GLY A 128 -14.53 8.78 13.39
CA GLY A 128 -13.99 8.62 14.75
C GLY A 128 -12.58 9.16 14.89
N GLY A 129 -11.78 9.12 13.83
CA GLY A 129 -10.41 9.61 13.82
C GLY A 129 -9.45 8.82 14.72
N GLY A 130 -8.23 9.33 14.87
CA GLY A 130 -7.21 8.72 15.75
C GLY A 130 -6.40 7.59 15.10
N PHE A 131 -6.63 7.28 13.82
CA PHE A 131 -5.90 6.27 13.09
C PHE A 131 -4.83 6.89 12.19
N GLY A 132 -3.63 6.30 12.19
CA GLY A 132 -2.60 6.62 11.19
C GLY A 132 -2.90 5.97 9.83
N LEU A 133 -3.48 4.75 9.87
CA LEU A 133 -3.87 3.99 8.69
C LEU A 133 -5.24 3.34 8.90
N ILE A 134 -6.14 3.49 7.94
CA ILE A 134 -7.36 2.69 7.81
C ILE A 134 -7.25 1.93 6.49
N ALA A 135 -7.19 0.60 6.57
CA ALA A 135 -7.19 -0.27 5.41
C ALA A 135 -8.60 -0.85 5.20
N LEU A 136 -9.13 -0.69 3.99
CA LEU A 136 -10.37 -1.31 3.53
C LEU A 136 -10.01 -2.42 2.55
N ASP A 137 -10.13 -3.66 2.99
CA ASP A 137 -9.84 -4.83 2.17
C ASP A 137 -11.11 -5.36 1.50
N LEU A 138 -11.17 -5.20 0.18
CA LEU A 138 -12.22 -5.67 -0.71
C LEU A 138 -11.73 -6.77 -1.65
N CYS A 139 -10.51 -7.28 -1.45
CA CYS A 139 -9.85 -8.22 -2.38
C CYS A 139 -10.67 -9.45 -2.71
N ASP A 140 -11.35 -10.01 -1.70
CA ASP A 140 -12.16 -11.23 -1.84
C ASP A 140 -13.65 -10.94 -2.00
N ALA A 141 -14.03 -9.67 -2.08
CA ALA A 141 -15.41 -9.29 -2.39
C ALA A 141 -15.72 -9.55 -3.87
N PRO A 142 -16.96 -9.94 -4.22
CA PRO A 142 -17.35 -10.11 -5.60
C PRO A 142 -17.15 -8.80 -6.39
N PRO A 143 -16.38 -8.80 -7.50
CA PRO A 143 -16.03 -7.56 -8.23
C PRO A 143 -17.27 -6.76 -8.69
N ARG A 144 -18.36 -7.46 -8.98
CA ARG A 144 -19.64 -6.80 -9.37
C ARG A 144 -20.18 -5.90 -8.26
N LEU A 145 -20.07 -6.32 -6.99
CA LEU A 145 -20.55 -5.54 -5.84
C LEU A 145 -19.66 -4.32 -5.62
N VAL A 146 -18.34 -4.47 -5.74
CA VAL A 146 -17.41 -3.36 -5.57
C VAL A 146 -17.57 -2.32 -6.68
N ARG A 147 -17.70 -2.77 -7.94
CA ARG A 147 -18.00 -1.86 -9.08
C ARG A 147 -19.31 -1.11 -8.93
N SER A 148 -20.31 -1.68 -8.23
CA SER A 148 -21.60 -1.04 -7.99
C SER A 148 -21.56 0.03 -6.90
N VAL A 149 -20.45 0.17 -6.16
CA VAL A 149 -20.28 1.23 -5.15
C VAL A 149 -20.37 2.59 -5.81
N PRO A 150 -21.34 3.44 -5.43
CA PRO A 150 -21.53 4.73 -6.08
C PRO A 150 -20.34 5.66 -5.86
N LEU A 151 -19.94 6.39 -6.89
CA LEU A 151 -18.82 7.34 -6.82
C LEU A 151 -18.91 8.35 -5.66
N PRO A 152 -20.10 8.87 -5.27
CA PRO A 152 -20.25 9.73 -4.09
C PRO A 152 -19.73 9.12 -2.78
N VAL A 153 -19.72 7.79 -2.63
CA VAL A 153 -19.16 7.11 -1.44
C VAL A 153 -17.63 7.34 -1.38
N TRP A 154 -16.94 7.15 -2.49
CA TRP A 154 -15.51 7.39 -2.62
C TRP A 154 -15.15 8.86 -2.41
N PHE A 155 -15.96 9.78 -2.94
CA PHE A 155 -15.80 11.22 -2.69
C PHE A 155 -15.97 11.57 -1.22
N ARG A 156 -16.94 10.97 -0.54
CA ARG A 156 -17.15 11.19 0.89
C ARG A 156 -15.94 10.71 1.69
N PHE A 157 -15.42 9.52 1.41
CA PHE A 157 -14.22 9.00 2.07
C PHE A 157 -13.00 9.90 1.85
N ARG A 158 -12.73 10.27 0.58
CA ARG A 158 -11.66 11.20 0.25
C ARG A 158 -11.80 12.51 1.04
N ARG A 159 -13.00 13.07 1.08
CA ARG A 159 -13.25 14.33 1.77
C ARG A 159 -13.08 14.21 3.28
N ALA A 160 -13.47 13.07 3.84
CA ALA A 160 -13.41 12.83 5.28
C ALA A 160 -11.97 12.60 5.79
N VAL A 161 -11.08 12.04 4.97
CA VAL A 161 -9.66 11.90 5.34
C VAL A 161 -8.83 13.15 5.00
N GLU A 162 -9.32 14.02 4.12
CA GLU A 162 -8.63 15.25 3.74
C GLU A 162 -8.36 16.12 4.99
N TYR A 163 -7.13 16.62 5.12
CA TYR A 163 -6.65 17.39 6.27
C TYR A 163 -6.49 16.60 7.60
N THR A 164 -6.58 15.29 7.55
CA THR A 164 -6.26 14.40 8.69
C THR A 164 -4.90 13.74 8.48
N PRO A 165 -4.24 13.22 9.53
CA PRO A 165 -3.02 12.42 9.37
C PRO A 165 -3.30 11.00 8.84
N THR A 166 -4.57 10.61 8.70
CA THR A 166 -4.99 9.26 8.34
C THR A 166 -4.74 8.96 6.87
N ILE A 167 -4.20 7.80 6.58
CA ILE A 167 -4.15 7.24 5.24
C ILE A 167 -5.34 6.30 5.09
N LEU A 168 -6.17 6.49 4.06
CA LEU A 168 -7.17 5.50 3.67
C LEU A 168 -6.59 4.63 2.55
N LEU A 169 -6.27 3.39 2.88
CA LEU A 169 -5.76 2.39 1.95
C LEU A 169 -6.91 1.48 1.50
N VAL A 170 -7.18 1.42 0.22
CA VAL A 170 -8.21 0.55 -0.37
C VAL A 170 -7.54 -0.53 -1.20
N LEU A 171 -7.84 -1.79 -0.92
CA LEU A 171 -7.34 -2.93 -1.67
C LEU A 171 -8.49 -3.59 -2.44
N ASP A 172 -8.29 -3.83 -3.74
CA ASP A 172 -9.32 -4.41 -4.61
C ASP A 172 -8.69 -5.16 -5.79
N GLN A 173 -9.49 -5.86 -6.56
CA GLN A 173 -9.04 -6.50 -7.79
C GLN A 173 -8.86 -5.50 -8.93
N GLU A 174 -9.67 -4.46 -8.97
CA GLU A 174 -9.66 -3.40 -9.98
C GLU A 174 -9.72 -2.02 -9.34
N SER A 175 -9.30 -0.98 -10.06
CA SER A 175 -9.42 0.40 -9.56
C SER A 175 -10.86 0.89 -9.67
N ASN A 176 -11.51 1.10 -8.52
CA ASN A 176 -12.90 1.53 -8.41
C ASN A 176 -13.06 2.95 -7.83
N ALA A 177 -12.10 3.45 -7.07
CA ALA A 177 -12.14 4.80 -6.51
C ALA A 177 -11.94 5.92 -7.55
N LYS A 178 -11.51 5.60 -8.77
CA LYS A 178 -11.35 6.51 -9.92
C LYS A 178 -10.58 7.79 -9.53
N SER A 179 -11.18 8.97 -9.78
CA SER A 179 -10.54 10.26 -9.46
C SER A 179 -10.46 10.59 -7.97
N CYS A 180 -11.04 9.77 -7.09
CA CYS A 180 -10.98 9.97 -5.65
C CYS A 180 -9.65 9.51 -5.05
N ALA A 181 -8.97 8.54 -5.68
CA ALA A 181 -7.65 8.12 -5.23
C ALA A 181 -6.57 9.11 -5.65
N SER A 182 -5.71 9.48 -4.68
CA SER A 182 -4.54 10.33 -4.90
C SER A 182 -3.35 9.52 -5.43
N LEU A 183 -3.24 8.28 -5.03
CA LEU A 183 -2.25 7.31 -5.50
C LEU A 183 -2.98 6.03 -5.90
N VAL A 184 -2.65 5.49 -7.08
CA VAL A 184 -3.16 4.20 -7.56
C VAL A 184 -1.98 3.36 -8.00
N LEU A 185 -1.80 2.20 -7.37
CA LEU A 185 -0.81 1.20 -7.74
C LEU A 185 -1.52 -0.06 -8.25
N ARG A 186 -1.03 -0.59 -9.36
CA ARG A 186 -1.43 -1.90 -9.86
C ARG A 186 -0.33 -2.90 -9.57
N LEU A 187 -0.68 -3.97 -8.88
CA LEU A 187 0.22 -5.07 -8.57
C LEU A 187 -0.03 -6.25 -9.51
N ARG A 188 1.04 -6.94 -9.88
CA ARG A 188 0.99 -8.20 -10.62
C ARG A 188 2.19 -9.06 -10.25
N THR A 189 2.00 -10.37 -10.19
CA THR A 189 3.10 -11.33 -10.01
C THR A 189 3.87 -11.47 -11.30
N GLU A 190 5.20 -11.43 -11.23
CA GLU A 190 6.12 -11.67 -12.34
C GLU A 190 6.67 -13.08 -12.29
N GLU A 191 7.14 -13.51 -11.13
CA GLU A 191 7.81 -14.80 -10.92
C GLU A 191 7.36 -15.44 -9.61
N THR A 192 7.43 -16.78 -9.55
CA THR A 192 7.22 -17.55 -8.31
C THR A 192 8.32 -18.59 -8.21
N TRP A 193 8.87 -18.76 -7.01
CA TRP A 193 9.91 -19.76 -6.73
C TRP A 193 9.34 -20.89 -5.88
N TRP A 194 9.69 -22.11 -6.27
CA TRP A 194 9.22 -23.32 -5.62
C TRP A 194 10.42 -24.21 -5.32
N SER A 195 10.63 -24.58 -4.06
CA SER A 195 11.57 -25.62 -3.69
C SER A 195 10.92 -26.99 -3.77
N GLN A 196 11.74 -27.97 -4.17
CA GLN A 196 11.36 -29.37 -4.07
C GLN A 196 11.71 -29.86 -2.66
N THR A 197 10.79 -30.57 -2.02
CA THR A 197 11.13 -31.35 -0.83
C THR A 197 12.20 -32.37 -1.21
N SER A 198 13.28 -32.47 -0.42
CA SER A 198 14.33 -33.44 -0.67
C SER A 198 13.77 -34.88 -0.56
N ASP A 199 14.38 -35.83 -1.27
CA ASP A 199 13.97 -37.23 -1.19
C ASP A 199 14.01 -37.77 0.26
N ALA A 200 14.89 -37.22 1.10
CA ALA A 200 14.98 -37.56 2.52
C ALA A 200 13.75 -37.04 3.31
N ASP A 201 13.26 -35.85 2.99
CA ASP A 201 12.05 -35.30 3.61
C ASP A 201 10.79 -36.02 3.11
N ALA A 202 10.75 -36.40 1.83
CA ALA A 202 9.67 -37.19 1.25
C ALA A 202 9.57 -38.59 1.88
N ALA A 203 10.69 -39.19 2.25
CA ALA A 203 10.73 -40.48 2.95
C ALA A 203 10.25 -40.35 4.41
N ALA A 204 10.54 -39.22 5.08
CA ALA A 204 10.10 -38.95 6.46
C ALA A 204 8.61 -38.55 6.54
N TRP A 205 8.08 -37.93 5.48
CA TRP A 205 6.71 -37.43 5.40
C TRP A 205 6.05 -37.83 4.08
N PRO A 206 5.50 -39.07 3.97
CA PRO A 206 4.94 -39.61 2.72
C PRO A 206 3.81 -38.75 2.10
N HIS A 207 3.25 -37.82 2.85
CA HIS A 207 2.17 -36.89 2.43
C HIS A 207 2.65 -35.45 2.27
N SER A 208 3.96 -35.19 2.31
CA SER A 208 4.50 -33.85 2.03
C SER A 208 4.18 -33.42 0.61
N PRO A 209 3.76 -32.17 0.40
CA PRO A 209 3.67 -31.63 -0.95
C PRO A 209 5.05 -31.69 -1.60
N GLY A 210 5.13 -32.18 -2.84
CA GLY A 210 6.40 -32.30 -3.58
C GLY A 210 7.05 -30.95 -3.93
N LEU A 211 6.32 -29.83 -3.76
CA LEU A 211 6.76 -28.47 -4.02
C LEU A 211 6.26 -27.54 -2.92
N LEU A 212 7.13 -26.70 -2.40
CA LEU A 212 6.81 -25.63 -1.47
C LEU A 212 7.04 -24.29 -2.15
N LEU A 213 6.13 -23.35 -1.94
CA LEU A 213 6.30 -21.96 -2.40
C LEU A 213 7.34 -21.27 -1.51
N ASP A 214 8.49 -20.92 -2.04
CA ASP A 214 9.56 -20.22 -1.32
C ASP A 214 9.38 -18.72 -1.34
N GLY A 215 8.87 -18.20 -2.44
CA GLY A 215 8.64 -16.79 -2.59
C GLY A 215 8.10 -16.43 -3.96
N TRP A 216 7.90 -15.15 -4.15
CA TRP A 216 7.48 -14.58 -5.44
C TRP A 216 7.99 -13.18 -5.61
N LYS A 217 8.09 -12.76 -6.86
CA LYS A 217 8.36 -11.39 -7.27
C LYS A 217 7.11 -10.76 -7.81
N SER A 218 6.77 -9.62 -7.28
CA SER A 218 5.67 -8.79 -7.77
C SER A 218 6.20 -7.50 -8.38
N CYS A 219 5.48 -7.00 -9.37
CA CYS A 219 5.71 -5.69 -9.97
C CYS A 219 4.59 -4.74 -9.54
N ALA A 220 4.98 -3.55 -9.09
CA ALA A 220 4.07 -2.45 -8.82
C ALA A 220 4.19 -1.41 -9.94
N GLU A 221 3.09 -1.12 -10.59
CA GLU A 221 2.97 -0.08 -11.62
C GLU A 221 2.18 1.10 -11.05
N ARG A 222 2.74 2.31 -11.16
CA ARG A 222 2.05 3.53 -10.75
C ARG A 222 1.11 4.03 -11.84
N ILE A 223 -0.18 3.80 -11.68
CA ILE A 223 -1.23 4.24 -12.60
C ILE A 223 -1.54 5.72 -12.45
N ARG A 224 -1.51 6.23 -11.21
CA ARG A 224 -1.81 7.62 -10.87
C ARG A 224 -1.04 8.07 -9.65
N SER A 225 -0.57 9.32 -9.70
CA SER A 225 -0.15 10.08 -8.52
C SER A 225 -0.59 11.53 -8.71
N SER A 226 -1.39 12.05 -7.79
CA SER A 226 -1.77 13.48 -7.75
C SER A 226 -0.98 14.27 -6.70
N ALA A 227 -0.19 13.60 -5.87
CA ALA A 227 0.73 14.25 -4.97
C ALA A 227 1.90 14.84 -5.77
N LYS A 228 2.04 16.16 -5.77
CA LYS A 228 3.30 16.80 -6.16
C LYS A 228 4.30 16.54 -5.04
N GLN A 229 5.08 15.49 -5.22
CA GLN A 229 6.22 15.24 -4.36
C GLN A 229 7.27 16.33 -4.56
N ARG A 230 7.95 16.68 -3.47
CA ARG A 230 9.21 17.42 -3.52
C ARG A 230 10.16 16.57 -4.34
N GLU A 231 10.42 16.98 -5.58
CA GLU A 231 11.37 16.27 -6.43
C GLU A 231 12.73 16.26 -5.74
N PRO A 232 13.32 15.09 -5.45
CA PRO A 232 14.76 15.06 -5.30
C PRO A 232 15.34 15.52 -6.64
N VAL A 233 16.25 16.48 -6.60
CA VAL A 233 16.97 17.01 -7.76
C VAL A 233 17.87 15.88 -8.26
N ALA A 234 17.33 15.01 -9.09
CA ALA A 234 18.06 14.03 -9.86
C ALA A 234 17.70 14.23 -11.34
N PRO A 235 18.67 14.09 -12.26
CA PRO A 235 18.45 14.38 -13.67
C PRO A 235 17.33 13.51 -14.26
N ALA A 236 16.63 14.10 -15.23
CA ALA A 236 15.43 13.58 -15.86
C ALA A 236 15.66 12.35 -16.76
N GLU A 237 16.46 11.38 -16.34
CA GLU A 237 16.64 10.12 -17.04
C GLU A 237 15.75 9.05 -16.40
N SER A 238 14.72 8.63 -17.16
CA SER A 238 13.86 7.47 -16.98
C SER A 238 13.34 7.25 -15.53
N ARG A 239 12.31 7.98 -15.08
CA ARG A 239 11.47 7.54 -13.98
C ARG A 239 10.73 6.29 -14.45
N SER A 240 11.13 5.12 -13.97
CA SER A 240 10.36 3.90 -14.20
C SER A 240 8.97 4.09 -13.57
N GLU A 241 7.92 3.88 -14.36
CA GLU A 241 6.54 3.89 -13.88
C GLU A 241 6.21 2.63 -13.08
N SER A 242 7.16 1.70 -12.98
CA SER A 242 7.02 0.41 -12.31
C SER A 242 8.28 0.01 -11.55
N THR A 243 8.10 -0.77 -10.49
CA THR A 243 9.17 -1.38 -9.70
C THR A 243 8.84 -2.82 -9.35
N GLY A 244 9.85 -3.68 -9.29
CA GLY A 244 9.73 -5.03 -8.76
C GLY A 244 10.05 -5.08 -7.27
N PHE A 245 9.37 -5.94 -6.53
CA PHE A 245 9.69 -6.28 -5.14
C PHE A 245 9.51 -7.77 -4.90
N GLU A 246 10.35 -8.33 -4.02
CA GLU A 246 10.36 -9.75 -3.71
C GLU A 246 9.74 -10.00 -2.34
N MET A 247 9.02 -11.10 -2.24
CA MET A 247 8.42 -11.60 -1.02
C MET A 247 8.88 -13.03 -0.79
N GLN A 248 9.34 -13.31 0.41
CA GLN A 248 9.74 -14.65 0.84
C GLN A 248 8.68 -15.23 1.78
N THR A 249 8.56 -16.54 1.75
CA THR A 249 7.68 -17.25 2.67
C THR A 249 8.37 -17.45 4.02
N ILE A 250 7.60 -17.52 5.09
CA ILE A 250 8.13 -17.53 6.47
C ILE A 250 8.97 -18.78 6.76
N TRP A 251 8.67 -19.94 6.12
CA TRP A 251 9.44 -21.17 6.32
C TRP A 251 10.87 -21.11 5.76
N ASN A 252 11.17 -20.18 4.84
CA ASN A 252 12.54 -19.95 4.37
C ASN A 252 13.32 -18.95 5.22
N ALA A 253 12.67 -18.08 5.98
CA ALA A 253 13.34 -17.14 6.89
C ALA A 253 14.12 -17.84 8.02
N SER A 254 13.84 -19.13 8.28
CA SER A 254 14.52 -19.93 9.31
C SER A 254 15.82 -20.59 8.83
N SER A 255 16.08 -20.63 7.52
CA SER A 255 17.24 -21.33 6.95
C SER A 255 18.49 -20.46 6.77
N ASP A 256 18.36 -19.14 6.81
CA ASP A 256 19.49 -18.20 6.62
C ASP A 256 20.35 -17.96 7.85
N SER A 257 20.07 -18.62 9.00
CA SER A 257 20.88 -18.49 10.21
C SER A 257 22.10 -19.45 10.27
N HIS A 258 22.34 -20.27 9.24
CA HIS A 258 23.56 -21.04 9.11
C HIS A 258 24.48 -20.45 8.04
N THR A 259 25.17 -19.38 8.43
CA THR A 259 26.36 -18.88 7.73
C THR A 259 27.41 -19.98 7.73
N THR A 260 27.57 -20.66 6.61
CA THR A 260 28.72 -21.52 6.37
C THR A 260 29.94 -20.65 6.10
N PRO A 261 31.03 -20.73 6.90
CA PRO A 261 32.22 -19.94 6.63
C PRO A 261 32.87 -20.40 5.32
N GLY A 262 33.36 -19.42 4.58
CA GLY A 262 33.89 -19.52 3.24
C GLY A 262 34.78 -20.72 2.97
N ARG A 263 34.54 -21.37 1.85
CA ARG A 263 35.54 -22.16 1.15
C ARG A 263 36.29 -21.22 0.20
N ASP A 264 37.47 -20.88 0.64
CA ASP A 264 38.55 -20.37 -0.20
C ASP A 264 38.76 -21.30 -1.39
N VAL A 265 38.58 -20.79 -2.60
CA VAL A 265 38.99 -21.44 -3.83
C VAL A 265 40.30 -20.77 -4.25
N SER A 266 41.41 -21.27 -3.69
CA SER A 266 42.73 -20.99 -4.24
C SER A 266 43.17 -22.15 -5.12
N GLU A 267 43.43 -21.83 -6.38
CA GLU A 267 44.45 -22.36 -7.28
C GLU A 267 44.92 -23.80 -7.16
N GLY A 268 44.82 -24.52 -8.25
CA GLY A 268 45.53 -25.78 -8.48
C GLY A 268 45.70 -26.07 -9.95
N ALA A 269 46.82 -25.63 -10.48
CA ALA A 269 47.24 -25.75 -11.87
C ALA A 269 47.41 -27.17 -12.41
N ARG A 270 47.14 -27.29 -13.69
CA ARG A 270 47.80 -28.16 -14.71
C ARG A 270 48.55 -29.41 -14.23
N ARG A 271 48.23 -30.55 -14.84
CA ARG A 271 49.20 -31.34 -15.60
C ARG A 271 48.55 -32.40 -16.49
N LYS A 272 49.11 -32.46 -17.71
CA LYS A 272 48.91 -33.46 -18.77
C LYS A 272 49.24 -34.88 -18.30
N ARG A 273 48.49 -35.87 -18.71
CA ARG A 273 48.87 -36.97 -19.63
C ARG A 273 47.63 -37.77 -20.05
#